data_12114cb9752e4e2a0b92a78d188d58ca
#
_entry.id   12114cb9752e4e2a0b92a78d188d58ca
#
_cell.length_a   1.000
_cell.length_b   1.000
_cell.length_c   1.000
_cell.angle_alpha   90.00
_cell.angle_beta   90.00
_cell.angle_gamma   90.00
#
_symmetry.space_group_name_H-M   'P 1'
#
loop_
_entity.id
_entity.type
_entity.pdbx_description
1 polymer ?
#
loop_
_entity_poly.entity_id
_entity_poly.type
_entity_poly.pdbx_seq_one_letter_code
_entity_poly.pdbx_strand_id
1 'polypeptide(L)'
;MHLAGAVNRIRKFDGPVRVYVENRARPDRGAQVSQVVEDIRARIQHLDITMTENAAEANVVVTLVRDRDLPRAINKIYGPDRAQLIQRSLVPQCLASFRKDESFRITRSDVIVVADAGDFIFYDCVYEELLQALGPINDTSLVPWTMFNDNVQMGFFDIYDQYILNVLYDPRVQPGMDSDEVRAVLPQIMPTVRAWVARINDLDQ
;
A
#
# COMPACT_ATOMS: atom_id res chain seq x y z
N MET A 1 12.13 3.12 2.83
CA MET A 1 12.93 4.39 2.83
C MET A 1 12.06 5.57 3.21
N HIS A 2 12.34 6.27 4.33
CA HIS A 2 11.55 7.40 4.80
C HIS A 2 11.81 8.65 3.95
N LEU A 3 11.01 8.88 2.93
CA LEU A 3 10.98 10.16 2.19
C LEU A 3 10.10 11.22 2.87
N ALA A 4 9.32 10.83 3.88
CA ALA A 4 8.55 11.74 4.73
C ALA A 4 9.07 11.64 6.17
N GLY A 5 9.34 12.77 6.83
CA GLY A 5 9.69 12.79 8.24
C GLY A 5 8.65 12.02 9.08
N ALA A 6 9.09 11.43 10.20
CA ALA A 6 8.22 10.66 11.09
C ALA A 6 7.03 11.53 11.55
N VAL A 7 5.87 11.30 10.95
CA VAL A 7 4.63 11.97 11.31
C VAL A 7 3.83 10.98 12.14
N ASN A 8 3.70 11.26 13.44
CA ASN A 8 2.92 10.44 14.37
C ASN A 8 1.41 10.72 14.23
N ARG A 9 0.88 10.56 13.03
CA ARG A 9 -0.53 10.79 12.69
C ARG A 9 -1.01 9.76 11.69
N ILE A 10 -2.23 9.24 11.88
CA ILE A 10 -2.88 8.33 10.95
C ILE A 10 -3.10 9.04 9.61
N ARG A 11 -2.73 8.35 8.55
CA ARG A 11 -2.98 8.73 7.16
C ARG A 11 -3.68 7.58 6.48
N LYS A 12 -4.85 7.82 5.91
CA LYS A 12 -5.63 6.83 5.15
C LYS A 12 -6.57 7.51 4.19
N PHE A 13 -7.10 6.77 3.24
CA PHE A 13 -8.26 7.22 2.47
C PHE A 13 -9.50 7.24 3.37
N ASP A 14 -10.34 8.28 3.19
CA ASP A 14 -11.61 8.44 3.90
C ASP A 14 -12.76 8.48 2.87
N GLY A 15 -12.75 7.52 1.95
CA GLY A 15 -13.70 7.39 0.86
C GLY A 15 -13.27 6.34 -0.14
N PRO A 16 -13.96 6.24 -1.28
CA PRO A 16 -13.69 5.24 -2.30
C PRO A 16 -12.26 5.32 -2.85
N VAL A 17 -11.61 4.18 -2.96
CA VAL A 17 -10.29 4.01 -3.58
C VAL A 17 -10.48 3.42 -4.98
N ARG A 18 -10.04 4.14 -5.99
CA ARG A 18 -10.15 3.74 -7.40
C ARG A 18 -8.75 3.58 -7.98
N VAL A 19 -8.42 2.34 -8.30
CA VAL A 19 -7.09 1.94 -8.76
C VAL A 19 -7.08 1.88 -10.28
N TYR A 20 -6.18 2.63 -10.90
CA TYR A 20 -5.93 2.59 -12.34
C TYR A 20 -4.54 2.06 -12.63
N VAL A 21 -4.42 1.14 -13.60
CA VAL A 21 -3.12 0.61 -14.05
C VAL A 21 -2.67 1.33 -15.31
N GLU A 22 -1.58 2.05 -15.21
CA GLU A 22 -0.86 2.60 -16.36
C GLU A 22 0.22 1.61 -16.79
N ASN A 23 -0.10 0.73 -17.75
CA ASN A 23 0.86 -0.26 -18.24
C ASN A 23 1.78 0.33 -19.30
N ARG A 24 3.08 0.41 -18.99
CA ARG A 24 4.17 0.85 -19.89
C ARG A 24 5.19 -0.25 -20.14
N ALA A 25 4.92 -1.46 -19.68
CA ALA A 25 5.85 -2.58 -19.71
C ALA A 25 5.32 -3.77 -20.53
N ARG A 26 6.21 -4.70 -20.79
CA ARG A 26 5.87 -6.07 -21.20
C ARG A 26 6.71 -7.02 -20.35
N PRO A 27 6.14 -8.14 -19.85
CA PRO A 27 4.75 -8.59 -20.09
C PRO A 27 3.69 -7.62 -19.51
N ASP A 28 2.46 -7.67 -20.05
CA ASP A 28 1.32 -6.98 -19.46
C ASP A 28 0.89 -7.73 -18.21
N ARG A 29 0.94 -7.04 -17.07
CA ARG A 29 0.56 -7.61 -15.77
C ARG A 29 -0.63 -6.90 -15.11
N GLY A 30 -1.42 -6.19 -15.90
CA GLY A 30 -2.60 -5.48 -15.40
C GLY A 30 -3.61 -6.43 -14.73
N ALA A 31 -3.78 -7.63 -15.29
CA ALA A 31 -4.66 -8.65 -14.70
C ALA A 31 -4.18 -9.12 -13.31
N GLN A 32 -2.87 -9.26 -13.10
CA GLN A 32 -2.30 -9.64 -11.80
C GLN A 32 -2.49 -8.52 -10.78
N VAL A 33 -2.33 -7.25 -11.15
CA VAL A 33 -2.64 -6.11 -10.26
C VAL A 33 -4.12 -6.12 -9.88
N SER A 34 -5.02 -6.40 -10.84
CA SER A 34 -6.46 -6.53 -10.56
C SER A 34 -6.76 -7.63 -9.55
N GLN A 35 -6.10 -8.79 -9.65
CA GLN A 35 -6.24 -9.89 -8.68
C GLN A 35 -5.78 -9.48 -7.28
N VAL A 36 -4.67 -8.75 -7.16
CA VAL A 36 -4.19 -8.24 -5.88
C VAL A 36 -5.17 -7.23 -5.28
N VAL A 37 -5.72 -6.33 -6.08
CA VAL A 37 -6.75 -5.36 -5.61
C VAL A 37 -8.00 -6.09 -5.11
N GLU A 38 -8.46 -7.13 -5.80
CA GLU A 38 -9.60 -7.94 -5.34
C GLU A 38 -9.28 -8.72 -4.06
N ASP A 39 -8.08 -9.25 -3.90
CA ASP A 39 -7.65 -9.91 -2.66
C ASP A 39 -7.62 -8.92 -1.49
N ILE A 40 -7.05 -7.73 -1.68
CA ILE A 40 -7.06 -6.65 -0.68
C ILE A 40 -8.50 -6.27 -0.30
N ARG A 41 -9.38 -6.08 -1.28
CA ARG A 41 -10.79 -5.76 -1.09
C ARG A 41 -11.53 -6.83 -0.28
N ALA A 42 -11.25 -8.11 -0.55
CA ALA A 42 -11.89 -9.21 0.15
C ALA A 42 -11.44 -9.34 1.62
N ARG A 43 -10.23 -8.87 1.96
CA ARG A 43 -9.63 -9.08 3.28
C ARG A 43 -9.71 -7.88 4.20
N ILE A 44 -9.92 -6.67 3.70
CA ILE A 44 -10.02 -5.46 4.53
C ILE A 44 -11.46 -5.01 4.63
N GLN A 45 -12.04 -5.07 5.85
CA GLN A 45 -13.35 -4.49 6.13
C GLN A 45 -13.31 -2.98 5.97
N HIS A 46 -14.42 -2.39 5.61
CA HIS A 46 -14.61 -0.93 5.53
C HIS A 46 -13.69 -0.20 4.51
N LEU A 47 -12.99 -0.94 3.65
CA LEU A 47 -12.23 -0.37 2.54
C LEU A 47 -13.01 -0.58 1.22
N ASP A 48 -13.52 0.50 0.66
CA ASP A 48 -14.11 0.50 -0.69
C ASP A 48 -12.99 0.69 -1.73
N ILE A 49 -12.34 -0.40 -2.12
CA ILE A 49 -11.30 -0.39 -3.15
C ILE A 49 -11.75 -1.18 -4.38
N THR A 50 -11.59 -0.60 -5.56
CA THR A 50 -11.91 -1.25 -6.84
C THR A 50 -11.02 -0.73 -7.97
N MET A 51 -10.91 -1.55 -9.02
CA MET A 51 -10.29 -1.11 -10.27
C MET A 51 -11.17 -0.09 -11.01
N THR A 52 -10.56 0.79 -11.77
CA THR A 52 -11.21 1.66 -12.75
C THR A 52 -10.44 1.66 -14.06
N GLU A 53 -11.16 1.76 -15.18
CA GLU A 53 -10.57 1.96 -16.51
C GLU A 53 -10.39 3.46 -16.83
N ASN A 54 -11.00 4.34 -16.03
CA ASN A 54 -10.92 5.78 -16.22
C ASN A 54 -9.85 6.41 -15.34
N ALA A 55 -8.73 6.78 -15.94
CA ALA A 55 -7.62 7.45 -15.24
C ALA A 55 -8.03 8.75 -14.52
N ALA A 56 -9.09 9.42 -14.96
CA ALA A 56 -9.55 10.66 -14.33
C ALA A 56 -10.31 10.41 -13.01
N GLU A 57 -10.84 9.21 -12.81
CA GLU A 57 -11.52 8.81 -11.57
C GLU A 57 -10.57 8.19 -10.55
N ALA A 58 -9.36 7.85 -10.99
CA ALA A 58 -8.38 7.15 -10.16
C ALA A 58 -7.77 8.08 -9.11
N ASN A 59 -7.73 7.59 -7.88
CA ASN A 59 -6.95 8.20 -6.80
C ASN A 59 -5.76 7.32 -6.36
N VAL A 60 -5.64 6.10 -6.91
CA VAL A 60 -4.42 5.29 -6.87
C VAL A 60 -4.02 4.95 -8.31
N VAL A 61 -2.78 5.25 -8.68
CA VAL A 61 -2.25 4.94 -10.02
C VAL A 61 -1.07 4.00 -9.88
N VAL A 62 -1.20 2.80 -10.44
CA VAL A 62 -0.13 1.80 -10.51
C VAL A 62 0.52 1.88 -11.88
N THR A 63 1.76 2.33 -11.94
CA THR A 63 2.55 2.43 -13.17
C THR A 63 3.45 1.21 -13.31
N LEU A 64 3.15 0.35 -14.27
CA LEU A 64 3.99 -0.81 -14.60
C LEU A 64 5.09 -0.39 -15.59
N VAL A 65 6.34 -0.64 -15.23
CA VAL A 65 7.51 -0.29 -16.03
C VAL A 65 8.43 -1.49 -16.20
N ARG A 66 9.33 -1.44 -17.18
CA ARG A 66 10.46 -2.38 -17.23
C ARG A 66 11.57 -1.87 -16.31
N ASP A 67 12.38 -2.77 -15.80
CA ASP A 67 13.51 -2.44 -14.93
C ASP A 67 14.38 -1.29 -15.50
N ARG A 68 14.75 -1.38 -16.77
CA ARG A 68 15.55 -0.34 -17.46
C ARG A 68 14.86 1.04 -17.55
N ASP A 69 13.53 1.10 -17.43
CA ASP A 69 12.74 2.33 -17.55
C ASP A 69 12.40 2.93 -16.17
N LEU A 70 12.67 2.19 -15.07
CA LEU A 70 12.39 2.59 -13.69
C LEU A 70 13.02 3.94 -13.32
N PRO A 71 14.30 4.23 -13.60
CA PRO A 71 14.90 5.53 -13.26
C PRO A 71 14.16 6.71 -13.88
N ARG A 72 13.67 6.55 -15.12
CA ARG A 72 12.88 7.58 -15.82
C ARG A 72 11.50 7.76 -15.18
N ALA A 73 10.85 6.66 -14.75
CA ALA A 73 9.55 6.71 -14.09
C ALA A 73 9.66 7.41 -12.75
N ILE A 74 10.66 7.08 -11.94
CA ILE A 74 10.96 7.73 -10.66
C ILE A 74 11.16 9.24 -10.86
N ASN A 75 11.99 9.62 -11.82
CA ASN A 75 12.25 11.03 -12.12
C ASN A 75 10.97 11.79 -12.51
N LYS A 76 10.09 11.17 -13.33
CA LYS A 76 8.83 11.78 -13.74
C LYS A 76 7.87 12.04 -12.57
N ILE A 77 7.81 11.12 -11.60
CA ILE A 77 6.86 11.20 -10.47
C ILE A 77 7.41 12.04 -9.32
N TYR A 78 8.68 11.87 -8.99
CA TYR A 78 9.30 12.49 -7.80
C TYR A 78 10.13 13.74 -8.11
N GLY A 79 10.44 13.99 -9.38
CA GLY A 79 11.35 15.06 -9.80
C GLY A 79 12.84 14.67 -9.64
N PRO A 80 13.78 15.45 -10.26
CA PRO A 80 15.18 15.07 -10.36
C PRO A 80 15.89 14.92 -9.01
N ASP A 81 15.66 15.84 -8.07
CA ASP A 81 16.37 15.84 -6.79
C ASP A 81 16.02 14.63 -5.92
N ARG A 82 14.71 14.33 -5.81
CA ARG A 82 14.24 13.14 -5.10
C ARG A 82 14.62 11.84 -5.81
N ALA A 83 14.53 11.80 -7.14
CA ALA A 83 14.91 10.65 -7.93
C ALA A 83 16.38 10.26 -7.67
N GLN A 84 17.28 11.24 -7.58
CA GLN A 84 18.67 10.99 -7.27
C GLN A 84 18.89 10.39 -5.88
N LEU A 85 18.13 10.83 -4.88
CA LEU A 85 18.17 10.26 -3.52
C LEU A 85 17.67 8.82 -3.49
N ILE A 86 16.55 8.54 -4.14
CA ILE A 86 15.95 7.20 -4.24
C ILE A 86 16.93 6.22 -4.90
N GLN A 87 17.54 6.62 -6.02
CA GLN A 87 18.48 5.77 -6.76
C GLN A 87 19.79 5.48 -6.01
N ARG A 88 20.18 6.34 -5.06
CA ARG A 88 21.38 6.16 -4.23
C ARG A 88 21.17 5.25 -3.02
N SER A 89 19.93 5.12 -2.56
CA SER A 89 19.67 4.43 -1.28
C SER A 89 19.54 2.92 -1.41
N LEU A 90 19.01 2.44 -2.54
CA LEU A 90 18.85 1.02 -2.90
C LEU A 90 18.63 0.94 -4.42
N VAL A 91 18.60 -0.27 -4.98
CA VAL A 91 18.09 -0.49 -6.33
C VAL A 91 16.62 -0.90 -6.16
N PRO A 92 15.68 0.03 -6.00
CA PRO A 92 14.29 -0.31 -5.77
C PRO A 92 13.73 -0.99 -7.02
N GLN A 93 12.90 -2.02 -6.80
CA GLN A 93 12.11 -2.63 -7.88
C GLN A 93 10.67 -2.12 -7.87
N CYS A 94 10.30 -1.42 -6.81
CA CYS A 94 9.01 -0.80 -6.62
C CYS A 94 9.07 0.39 -5.66
N LEU A 95 8.05 1.23 -5.69
CA LEU A 95 7.94 2.43 -4.85
C LEU A 95 6.49 2.85 -4.74
N ALA A 96 6.08 3.24 -3.53
CA ALA A 96 4.83 3.96 -3.32
C ALA A 96 5.07 5.39 -2.79
N SER A 97 4.13 6.24 -3.07
CA SER A 97 3.99 7.55 -2.43
C SER A 97 2.54 7.99 -2.41
N PHE A 98 2.22 8.89 -1.50
CA PHE A 98 0.91 9.52 -1.49
C PHE A 98 0.97 11.02 -1.21
N ARG A 99 -0.11 11.69 -1.57
CA ARG A 99 -0.42 13.06 -1.17
C ARG A 99 -1.58 13.02 -0.19
N LYS A 100 -1.55 13.89 0.80
CA LYS A 100 -2.60 14.05 1.78
C LYS A 100 -3.04 15.50 1.89
N ASP A 101 -4.25 15.72 2.37
CA ASP A 101 -4.73 17.03 2.76
C ASP A 101 -4.26 17.44 4.18
N GLU A 102 -4.72 18.60 4.63
CA GLU A 102 -4.40 19.14 5.97
C GLU A 102 -5.00 18.29 7.10
N SER A 103 -6.07 17.54 6.82
CA SER A 103 -6.72 16.60 7.74
C SER A 103 -6.10 15.21 7.74
N PHE A 104 -4.95 15.02 7.10
CA PHE A 104 -4.24 13.76 6.95
C PHE A 104 -4.97 12.69 6.12
N ARG A 105 -6.04 13.05 5.39
CA ARG A 105 -6.68 12.15 4.42
C ARG A 105 -5.80 11.99 3.21
N ILE A 106 -5.58 10.77 2.79
CA ILE A 106 -4.88 10.50 1.52
C ILE A 106 -5.82 10.91 0.39
N THR A 107 -5.33 11.73 -0.51
CA THR A 107 -6.09 12.23 -1.67
C THR A 107 -5.66 11.57 -2.97
N ARG A 108 -4.42 11.11 -3.04
CA ARG A 108 -3.85 10.41 -4.20
C ARG A 108 -2.64 9.59 -3.79
N SER A 109 -2.50 8.42 -4.39
CA SER A 109 -1.28 7.59 -4.30
C SER A 109 -0.75 7.25 -5.70
N ASP A 110 0.57 7.22 -5.82
CA ASP A 110 1.28 6.81 -7.02
C ASP A 110 2.19 5.63 -6.66
N VAL A 111 2.03 4.51 -7.37
CA VAL A 111 2.77 3.26 -7.19
C VAL A 111 3.54 2.96 -8.49
N ILE A 112 4.81 2.59 -8.38
CA ILE A 112 5.63 2.15 -9.52
C ILE A 112 6.09 0.73 -9.23
N VAL A 113 5.89 -0.18 -10.19
CA VAL A 113 6.32 -1.57 -10.08
C VAL A 113 7.05 -2.01 -11.35
N VAL A 114 8.17 -2.72 -11.17
CA VAL A 114 8.90 -3.37 -12.27
C VAL A 114 8.16 -4.65 -12.68
N ALA A 115 7.72 -4.72 -13.93
CA ALA A 115 6.89 -5.83 -14.43
C ALA A 115 7.70 -7.04 -14.90
N ASP A 116 9.00 -6.87 -15.20
CA ASP A 116 9.90 -7.90 -15.76
C ASP A 116 10.90 -8.49 -14.76
N ALA A 117 10.71 -8.24 -13.44
CA ALA A 117 11.56 -8.77 -12.38
C ALA A 117 11.26 -10.23 -11.97
N GLY A 118 10.32 -10.91 -12.64
CA GLY A 118 9.85 -12.26 -12.28
C GLY A 118 8.60 -12.22 -11.38
N ASP A 119 7.91 -13.37 -11.28
CA ASP A 119 6.59 -13.41 -10.64
C ASP A 119 6.64 -13.13 -9.14
N PHE A 120 7.58 -13.76 -8.42
CA PHE A 120 7.70 -13.58 -6.98
C PHE A 120 7.94 -12.10 -6.61
N ILE A 121 8.95 -11.48 -7.21
CA ILE A 121 9.28 -10.07 -6.99
C ILE A 121 8.12 -9.15 -7.39
N PHE A 122 7.45 -9.47 -8.48
CA PHE A 122 6.29 -8.69 -8.93
C PHE A 122 5.15 -8.69 -7.90
N TYR A 123 4.77 -9.87 -7.39
CA TYR A 123 3.70 -9.96 -6.39
C TYR A 123 4.11 -9.35 -5.05
N ASP A 124 5.35 -9.57 -4.61
CA ASP A 124 5.94 -8.93 -3.43
C ASP A 124 5.78 -7.40 -3.52
N CYS A 125 6.29 -6.81 -4.61
CA CYS A 125 6.17 -5.39 -4.88
C CYS A 125 4.71 -4.88 -4.98
N VAL A 126 3.83 -5.61 -5.67
CA VAL A 126 2.45 -5.12 -5.85
C VAL A 126 1.70 -5.11 -4.53
N TYR A 127 1.83 -6.16 -3.70
CA TYR A 127 1.20 -6.18 -2.39
C TYR A 127 1.79 -5.10 -1.47
N GLU A 128 3.10 -5.05 -1.31
CA GLU A 128 3.77 -4.10 -0.44
C GLU A 128 3.37 -2.66 -0.79
N GLU A 129 3.58 -2.27 -2.04
CA GLU A 129 3.39 -0.88 -2.45
C GLU A 129 1.92 -0.46 -2.51
N LEU A 130 0.99 -1.37 -2.84
CA LEU A 130 -0.44 -1.07 -2.73
C LEU A 130 -0.87 -0.90 -1.27
N LEU A 131 -0.41 -1.75 -0.35
CA LEU A 131 -0.74 -1.63 1.07
C LEU A 131 -0.09 -0.37 1.68
N GLN A 132 1.15 -0.04 1.32
CA GLN A 132 1.80 1.21 1.71
C GLN A 132 1.05 2.44 1.16
N ALA A 133 0.58 2.37 -0.08
CA ALA A 133 -0.21 3.43 -0.71
C ALA A 133 -1.54 3.71 0.00
N LEU A 134 -2.06 2.75 0.78
CA LEU A 134 -3.27 2.87 1.60
C LEU A 134 -3.03 3.52 2.97
N GLY A 135 -1.77 3.78 3.38
CA GLY A 135 -1.47 4.52 4.62
C GLY A 135 -0.20 4.15 5.34
N PRO A 136 0.11 2.85 5.57
CA PRO A 136 1.28 2.42 6.34
C PRO A 136 2.56 2.51 5.51
N ILE A 137 3.00 3.72 5.18
CA ILE A 137 4.15 3.98 4.31
C ILE A 137 5.51 3.92 5.03
N ASN A 138 5.51 3.72 6.32
CA ASN A 138 6.74 3.69 7.09
C ASN A 138 7.19 2.24 7.31
N ASP A 139 8.37 1.92 6.79
CA ASP A 139 8.99 0.62 7.04
C ASP A 139 9.42 0.49 8.50
N THR A 140 9.38 -0.73 9.00
CA THR A 140 9.75 -1.03 10.38
C THR A 140 10.49 -2.36 10.50
N SER A 141 11.67 -2.34 11.09
CA SER A 141 12.40 -3.56 11.45
C SER A 141 11.98 -4.16 12.79
N LEU A 142 11.05 -3.50 13.51
CA LEU A 142 10.61 -3.95 14.84
C LEU A 142 9.67 -5.15 14.77
N VAL A 143 9.03 -5.37 13.63
CA VAL A 143 8.11 -6.47 13.40
C VAL A 143 8.71 -7.41 12.36
N PRO A 144 9.04 -8.66 12.73
CA PRO A 144 9.77 -9.57 11.84
C PRO A 144 8.92 -10.20 10.73
N TRP A 145 7.59 -10.18 10.83
CA TRP A 145 6.68 -10.87 9.90
C TRP A 145 5.63 -9.92 9.33
N THR A 146 6.08 -8.83 8.73
CA THR A 146 5.22 -7.87 8.03
C THR A 146 5.87 -7.49 6.72
N MET A 147 5.08 -7.28 5.68
CA MET A 147 5.60 -6.75 4.42
C MET A 147 6.02 -5.28 4.51
N PHE A 148 5.73 -4.59 5.63
CA PHE A 148 6.28 -3.28 5.95
C PHE A 148 7.68 -3.34 6.59
N ASN A 149 8.39 -4.45 6.44
CA ASN A 149 9.77 -4.65 6.88
C ASN A 149 10.65 -4.96 5.68
N ASP A 150 11.48 -4.00 5.25
CA ASP A 150 12.39 -4.10 4.09
C ASP A 150 13.29 -5.35 4.08
N ASN A 151 13.44 -6.05 5.22
CA ASN A 151 14.22 -7.27 5.30
C ASN A 151 13.40 -8.54 5.02
N VAL A 152 12.12 -8.41 4.73
CA VAL A 152 11.18 -9.52 4.49
C VAL A 152 10.59 -9.36 3.10
N GLN A 153 10.59 -10.45 2.33
CA GLN A 153 9.93 -10.51 1.03
C GLN A 153 8.76 -11.49 1.11
N MET A 154 7.56 -11.00 0.84
CA MET A 154 6.32 -11.75 0.97
C MET A 154 5.43 -11.50 -0.25
N GLY A 155 5.37 -12.45 -1.15
CA GLY A 155 4.54 -12.35 -2.36
C GLY A 155 3.03 -12.54 -2.11
N PHE A 156 2.52 -12.27 -0.90
CA PHE A 156 1.12 -12.44 -0.51
C PHE A 156 0.74 -11.59 0.70
N PHE A 157 -0.55 -11.30 0.85
CA PHE A 157 -1.09 -10.52 1.95
C PHE A 157 -1.25 -11.37 3.22
N ASP A 158 -0.27 -11.28 4.14
CA ASP A 158 -0.22 -12.08 5.36
C ASP A 158 -1.29 -11.68 6.39
N ILE A 159 -1.60 -12.62 7.29
CA ILE A 159 -2.59 -12.45 8.36
C ILE A 159 -2.23 -11.27 9.26
N TYR A 160 -0.96 -11.09 9.59
CA TYR A 160 -0.52 -9.99 10.44
C TYR A 160 -0.84 -8.62 9.81
N ASP A 161 -0.53 -8.46 8.53
CA ASP A 161 -0.81 -7.23 7.79
C ASP A 161 -2.32 -7.00 7.60
N GLN A 162 -3.11 -8.08 7.52
CA GLN A 162 -4.57 -7.99 7.54
C GLN A 162 -5.08 -7.39 8.86
N TYR A 163 -4.49 -7.72 10.01
CA TYR A 163 -4.82 -7.06 11.28
C TYR A 163 -4.51 -5.57 11.23
N ILE A 164 -3.32 -5.18 10.77
CA ILE A 164 -2.91 -3.77 10.68
C ILE A 164 -3.90 -2.98 9.81
N LEU A 165 -4.20 -3.46 8.61
CA LEU A 165 -5.07 -2.75 7.68
C LEU A 165 -6.54 -2.73 8.14
N ASN A 166 -7.05 -3.80 8.76
CA ASN A 166 -8.39 -3.81 9.32
C ASN A 166 -8.54 -2.88 10.53
N VAL A 167 -7.52 -2.72 11.36
CA VAL A 167 -7.49 -1.69 12.40
C VAL A 167 -7.45 -0.30 11.78
N LEU A 168 -6.58 -0.07 10.79
CA LEU A 168 -6.45 1.23 10.13
C LEU A 168 -7.76 1.69 9.48
N TYR A 169 -8.47 0.77 8.81
CA TYR A 169 -9.72 1.08 8.10
C TYR A 169 -10.98 0.95 8.95
N ASP A 170 -10.87 0.54 10.24
CA ASP A 170 -12.01 0.60 11.14
C ASP A 170 -12.55 2.05 11.23
N PRO A 171 -13.88 2.25 11.18
CA PRO A 171 -14.48 3.58 11.21
C PRO A 171 -14.14 4.42 12.45
N ARG A 172 -13.71 3.81 13.54
CA ARG A 172 -13.30 4.49 14.78
C ARG A 172 -11.88 5.07 14.70
N VAL A 173 -11.05 4.59 13.76
CA VAL A 173 -9.73 5.16 13.49
C VAL A 173 -9.87 6.22 12.40
N GLN A 174 -9.67 7.48 12.76
CA GLN A 174 -9.84 8.60 11.84
C GLN A 174 -8.50 9.13 11.32
N PRO A 175 -8.44 9.70 10.09
CA PRO A 175 -7.27 10.44 9.64
C PRO A 175 -6.90 11.53 10.67
N GLY A 176 -5.62 11.70 10.91
CA GLY A 176 -5.09 12.70 11.85
C GLY A 176 -4.99 12.26 13.30
N MET A 177 -5.60 11.14 13.69
CA MET A 177 -5.40 10.56 15.03
C MET A 177 -3.92 10.27 15.30
N ASP A 178 -3.48 10.50 16.53
CA ASP A 178 -2.17 10.07 17.00
C ASP A 178 -2.19 8.66 17.61
N SER A 179 -1.02 8.19 18.03
CA SER A 179 -0.88 6.83 18.58
C SER A 179 -1.67 6.61 19.87
N ASP A 180 -1.87 7.64 20.70
CA ASP A 180 -2.58 7.52 21.96
C ASP A 180 -4.10 7.49 21.74
N GLU A 181 -4.58 8.31 20.79
CA GLU A 181 -5.97 8.29 20.35
C GLU A 181 -6.34 6.94 19.72
N VAL A 182 -5.48 6.38 18.85
CA VAL A 182 -5.69 5.03 18.29
C VAL A 182 -5.68 3.98 19.39
N ARG A 183 -4.71 4.03 20.30
CA ARG A 183 -4.61 3.08 21.42
C ARG A 183 -5.84 3.06 22.31
N ALA A 184 -6.49 4.21 22.50
CA ALA A 184 -7.72 4.32 23.29
C ALA A 184 -8.92 3.59 22.67
N VAL A 185 -8.99 3.49 21.34
CA VAL A 185 -10.09 2.80 20.62
C VAL A 185 -9.79 1.33 20.32
N LEU A 186 -8.52 0.89 20.36
CA LEU A 186 -8.12 -0.48 20.06
C LEU A 186 -8.89 -1.56 20.84
N PRO A 187 -9.17 -1.43 22.16
CA PRO A 187 -9.93 -2.45 22.89
C PRO A 187 -11.32 -2.71 22.32
N GLN A 188 -11.93 -1.70 21.68
CA GLN A 188 -13.26 -1.82 21.05
C GLN A 188 -13.16 -2.38 19.62
N ILE A 189 -12.04 -2.16 18.94
CA ILE A 189 -11.79 -2.57 17.54
C ILE A 189 -11.38 -4.04 17.48
N MET A 190 -10.43 -4.45 18.32
CA MET A 190 -9.76 -5.75 18.25
C MET A 190 -10.69 -6.97 18.25
N PRO A 191 -11.78 -7.03 19.03
CA PRO A 191 -12.69 -8.18 18.99
C PRO A 191 -13.31 -8.37 17.59
N THR A 192 -13.74 -7.29 16.94
CA THR A 192 -14.34 -7.33 15.60
C THR A 192 -13.33 -7.69 14.53
N VAL A 193 -12.13 -7.10 14.59
CA VAL A 193 -11.05 -7.39 13.65
C VAL A 193 -10.60 -8.84 13.77
N ARG A 194 -10.45 -9.37 14.99
CA ARG A 194 -10.10 -10.79 15.21
C ARG A 194 -11.13 -11.73 14.61
N ALA A 195 -12.42 -11.50 14.89
CA ALA A 195 -13.49 -12.32 14.35
C ALA A 195 -13.53 -12.28 12.80
N TRP A 196 -13.26 -11.11 12.23
CA TRP A 196 -13.19 -10.97 10.76
C TRP A 196 -12.00 -11.75 10.18
N VAL A 197 -10.79 -11.49 10.66
CA VAL A 197 -9.56 -12.11 10.15
C VAL A 197 -9.60 -13.63 10.34
N ALA A 198 -10.08 -14.12 11.49
CA ALA A 198 -10.26 -15.56 11.72
C ALA A 198 -11.20 -16.17 10.69
N ARG A 199 -12.34 -15.55 10.44
CA ARG A 199 -13.35 -16.05 9.49
C ARG A 199 -12.83 -16.12 8.06
N ILE A 200 -12.16 -15.06 7.56
CA ILE A 200 -11.72 -15.02 6.15
C ILE A 200 -10.48 -15.88 5.87
N ASN A 201 -9.80 -16.35 6.92
CA ASN A 201 -8.64 -17.24 6.80
C ASN A 201 -8.91 -18.64 7.37
N ASP A 202 -10.18 -18.99 7.67
CA ASP A 202 -10.60 -20.30 8.19
C ASP A 202 -9.82 -20.74 9.44
N LEU A 203 -9.53 -19.80 10.37
CA LEU A 203 -8.73 -20.08 11.57
C LEU A 203 -9.56 -20.64 12.75
N ASP A 204 -10.88 -20.64 12.65
CA ASP A 204 -11.82 -21.09 13.70
C ASP A 204 -12.16 -22.60 13.62
N GLN A 205 -11.29 -23.42 12.92
CA GLN A 205 -11.48 -24.87 12.78
C GLN A 205 -10.72 -25.67 13.84
#